data_e172b97f567cb238901012a7b26188ea
#
_entry.id   e172b97f567cb238901012a7b26188ea
#
_cell.length_a   1.000
_cell.length_b   1.000
_cell.length_c   1.000
_cell.angle_alpha   90.00
_cell.angle_beta   90.00
_cell.angle_gamma   90.00
#
_symmetry.space_group_name_H-M   'P 1'
#
loop_
_entity.id
_entity.type
_entity.pdbx_description
1 polymer ?
#
loop_
_entity_poly.entity_id
_entity_poly.type
_entity_poly.pdbx_seq_one_letter_code
_entity_poly.pdbx_strand_id
1 'polypeptide(L)'
;PAEGGALVQAMSIGQGAMATVHGGSAKDGIERLAELIAYHNQVELRMARWQVYRSVDLVVHVTGDNQVGRYVTEIAAPSVEEDGARFVMHRLFAARSDAADRRARPASEPQRLMLERLAAGTPGFSTHWWHGAGDTHRALRAGSTLLRQVV
;
A
#
# COMPACT_ATOMS: atom_id res chain seq x y z
N PRO A 1 -0.30 -4.09 21.33
CA PRO A 1 0.78 -4.96 20.85
C PRO A 1 0.25 -6.31 20.34
N ALA A 2 -0.72 -6.96 21.00
CA ALA A 2 -1.38 -8.20 20.54
C ALA A 2 -2.28 -7.99 19.30
N GLU A 3 -2.61 -6.77 18.98
CA GLU A 3 -3.53 -6.37 17.91
C GLU A 3 -2.97 -6.63 16.50
N GLY A 4 -1.64 -6.63 16.34
CA GLY A 4 -1.01 -6.84 15.03
C GLY A 4 -1.28 -8.23 14.44
N GLY A 5 -1.26 -9.27 15.27
CA GLY A 5 -1.59 -10.64 14.86
C GLY A 5 -3.06 -10.80 14.47
N ALA A 6 -3.98 -10.24 15.26
CA ALA A 6 -5.41 -10.25 14.97
C ALA A 6 -5.74 -9.46 13.69
N LEU A 7 -5.05 -8.33 13.46
CA LEU A 7 -5.18 -7.53 12.24
C LEU A 7 -4.81 -8.36 10.99
N VAL A 8 -3.63 -8.96 10.98
CA VAL A 8 -3.17 -9.77 9.84
C VAL A 8 -4.06 -10.98 9.62
N GLN A 9 -4.55 -11.60 10.69
CA GLN A 9 -5.51 -12.69 10.58
C GLN A 9 -6.83 -12.24 9.93
N ALA A 10 -7.38 -11.09 10.35
CA ALA A 10 -8.58 -10.51 9.75
C ALA A 10 -8.38 -10.20 8.26
N MET A 11 -7.23 -9.61 7.90
CA MET A 11 -6.87 -9.34 6.50
C MET A 11 -6.72 -10.62 5.68
N SER A 12 -6.18 -11.68 6.27
CA SER A 12 -5.97 -12.98 5.58
C SER A 12 -7.26 -13.69 5.20
N ILE A 13 -8.35 -13.45 5.92
CA ILE A 13 -9.68 -14.02 5.64
C ILE A 13 -10.56 -13.13 4.77
N GLY A 14 -9.98 -12.08 4.16
CA GLY A 14 -10.66 -11.21 3.20
C GLY A 14 -11.48 -10.09 3.83
N GLN A 15 -11.35 -9.85 5.13
CA GLN A 15 -11.94 -8.66 5.75
C GLN A 15 -11.07 -7.44 5.44
N GLY A 16 -11.69 -6.40 4.89
CA GLY A 16 -11.02 -5.10 4.72
C GLY A 16 -10.60 -4.55 6.08
N ALA A 17 -9.33 -4.20 6.21
CA ALA A 17 -8.77 -3.62 7.41
C ALA A 17 -7.82 -2.49 7.09
N MET A 18 -7.71 -1.52 8.01
CA MET A 18 -6.75 -0.43 7.93
C MET A 18 -6.06 -0.28 9.29
N ALA A 19 -4.75 -0.12 9.26
CA ALA A 19 -3.95 0.12 10.45
C ALA A 19 -2.85 1.15 10.17
N THR A 20 -2.28 1.70 11.23
CA THR A 20 -1.12 2.58 11.16
C THR A 20 0.05 1.98 11.90
N VAL A 21 1.23 2.13 11.32
CA VAL A 21 2.49 1.71 11.93
C VAL A 21 3.56 2.77 11.66
N HIS A 22 4.45 2.97 12.63
CA HIS A 22 5.56 3.90 12.44
C HIS A 22 6.69 3.23 11.65
N GLY A 23 7.19 3.93 10.62
CA GLY A 23 8.33 3.49 9.81
C GLY A 23 8.90 4.66 9.02
N GLY A 24 10.18 4.59 8.67
CA GLY A 24 10.86 5.59 7.85
C GLY A 24 10.52 5.50 6.36
N SER A 25 9.91 4.40 5.93
CA SER A 25 9.45 4.12 4.57
C SER A 25 8.28 3.14 4.60
N ALA A 26 7.61 2.91 3.47
CA ALA A 26 6.58 1.88 3.35
C ALA A 26 7.16 0.48 3.67
N LYS A 27 8.38 0.21 3.21
CA LYS A 27 9.09 -1.05 3.50
C LYS A 27 9.37 -1.20 4.99
N ASP A 28 9.89 -0.17 5.65
CA ASP A 28 10.19 -0.24 7.09
C ASP A 28 8.93 -0.47 7.92
N GLY A 29 7.80 0.13 7.52
CA GLY A 29 6.52 -0.10 8.17
C GLY A 29 6.08 -1.56 8.09
N ILE A 30 6.19 -2.19 6.92
CA ILE A 30 5.86 -3.60 6.71
C ILE A 30 6.79 -4.53 7.49
N GLU A 31 8.10 -4.27 7.44
CA GLU A 31 9.09 -5.06 8.19
C GLU A 31 8.83 -4.96 9.71
N ARG A 32 8.58 -3.76 10.21
CA ARG A 32 8.23 -3.55 11.62
C ARG A 32 6.96 -4.28 12.03
N LEU A 33 5.94 -4.29 11.18
CA LEU A 33 4.72 -5.08 11.43
C LEU A 33 5.05 -6.57 11.53
N ALA A 34 5.87 -7.10 10.63
CA ALA A 34 6.30 -8.49 10.67
C ALA A 34 7.09 -8.83 11.94
N GLU A 35 8.00 -7.95 12.36
CA GLU A 35 8.75 -8.10 13.62
C GLU A 35 7.82 -8.13 14.85
N LEU A 36 6.84 -7.23 14.91
CA LEU A 36 5.87 -7.21 15.99
C LEU A 36 5.04 -8.49 16.04
N ILE A 37 4.62 -9.02 14.90
CA ILE A 37 3.87 -10.28 14.81
C ILE A 37 4.76 -11.45 15.23
N ALA A 38 5.99 -11.52 14.74
CA ALA A 38 6.94 -12.57 15.12
C ALA A 38 7.16 -12.61 16.63
N TYR A 39 7.38 -11.43 17.24
CA TYR A 39 7.60 -11.30 18.67
C TYR A 39 6.37 -11.71 19.50
N HIS A 40 5.19 -11.19 19.16
CA HIS A 40 3.97 -11.42 19.96
C HIS A 40 3.38 -12.81 19.78
N ASN A 41 3.46 -13.38 18.57
CA ASN A 41 2.91 -14.69 18.28
C ASN A 41 3.95 -15.82 18.44
N GLN A 42 5.18 -15.48 18.78
CA GLN A 42 6.29 -16.43 18.94
C GLN A 42 6.50 -17.32 17.69
N VAL A 43 6.35 -16.70 16.51
CA VAL A 43 6.60 -17.36 15.22
C VAL A 43 7.90 -16.88 14.61
N GLU A 44 8.46 -17.69 13.72
CA GLU A 44 9.67 -17.31 12.99
C GLU A 44 9.44 -16.05 12.16
N LEU A 45 10.39 -15.11 12.15
CA LEU A 45 10.28 -13.82 11.44
C LEU A 45 9.97 -14.00 9.94
N ARG A 46 10.56 -15.02 9.31
CA ARG A 46 10.28 -15.32 7.89
C ARG A 46 8.81 -15.68 7.68
N MET A 47 8.21 -16.44 8.57
CA MET A 47 6.79 -16.78 8.52
C MET A 47 5.90 -15.55 8.74
N ALA A 48 6.25 -14.70 9.70
CA ALA A 48 5.55 -13.44 9.93
C ALA A 48 5.63 -12.51 8.71
N ARG A 49 6.81 -12.37 8.09
CA ARG A 49 6.97 -11.63 6.82
C ARG A 49 6.07 -12.19 5.72
N TRP A 50 6.08 -13.50 5.54
CA TRP A 50 5.25 -14.17 4.55
C TRP A 50 3.76 -13.84 4.74
N GLN A 51 3.27 -13.91 5.97
CA GLN A 51 1.89 -13.55 6.31
C GLN A 51 1.58 -12.09 5.98
N VAL A 52 2.43 -11.15 6.43
CA VAL A 52 2.23 -9.71 6.23
C VAL A 52 2.24 -9.35 4.74
N TYR A 53 3.25 -9.81 4.00
CA TYR A 53 3.39 -9.48 2.57
C TYR A 53 2.28 -10.05 1.70
N ARG A 54 1.59 -11.10 2.15
CA ARG A 54 0.44 -11.67 1.45
C ARG A 54 -0.90 -11.08 1.87
N SER A 55 -0.98 -10.52 3.06
CA SER A 55 -2.24 -10.01 3.62
C SER A 55 -2.44 -8.51 3.42
N VAL A 56 -1.36 -7.76 3.22
CA VAL A 56 -1.43 -6.32 3.01
C VAL A 56 -1.47 -6.03 1.51
N ASP A 57 -2.50 -5.35 1.06
CA ASP A 57 -2.65 -4.97 -0.35
C ASP A 57 -1.87 -3.70 -0.69
N LEU A 58 -1.91 -2.70 0.19
CA LEU A 58 -1.29 -1.39 -0.03
C LEU A 58 -0.70 -0.83 1.26
N VAL A 59 0.41 -0.14 1.10
CA VAL A 59 1.04 0.67 2.16
C VAL A 59 1.14 2.10 1.67
N VAL A 60 0.62 3.03 2.45
CA VAL A 60 0.73 4.46 2.19
C VAL A 60 1.67 5.05 3.23
N HIS A 61 2.86 5.47 2.79
CA HIS A 61 3.81 6.14 3.66
C HIS A 61 3.59 7.66 3.63
N VAL A 62 3.40 8.23 4.81
CA VAL A 62 3.17 9.65 5.01
C VAL A 62 4.29 10.20 5.87
N THR A 63 4.88 11.28 5.43
CA THR A 63 5.82 12.07 6.24
C THR A 63 5.32 13.50 6.38
N GLY A 64 6.03 14.30 7.16
CA GLY A 64 5.73 15.71 7.28
C GLY A 64 6.95 16.50 7.71
N ASP A 65 7.00 17.75 7.29
CA ASP A 65 7.93 18.72 7.78
C ASP A 65 7.21 20.02 8.21
N ASN A 66 7.94 20.89 8.90
CA ASN A 66 7.37 22.13 9.44
C ASN A 66 7.04 23.17 8.35
N GLN A 67 7.50 22.98 7.11
CA GLN A 67 7.30 23.95 6.03
C GLN A 67 6.11 23.60 5.14
N VAL A 68 5.96 22.31 4.80
CA VAL A 68 4.92 21.85 3.85
C VAL A 68 3.81 21.01 4.50
N GLY A 69 3.93 20.72 5.79
CA GLY A 69 2.98 19.86 6.50
C GLY A 69 3.14 18.38 6.12
N ARG A 70 2.08 17.59 6.28
CA ARG A 70 2.07 16.16 5.98
C ARG A 70 1.78 15.91 4.51
N TYR A 71 2.51 14.99 3.90
CA TYR A 71 2.29 14.56 2.52
C TYR A 71 2.62 13.07 2.33
N VAL A 72 2.04 12.47 1.29
CA VAL A 72 2.32 11.08 0.91
C VAL A 72 3.65 11.04 0.16
N THR A 73 4.62 10.29 0.68
CA THR A 73 5.93 10.11 0.03
C THR A 73 5.93 8.95 -0.94
N GLU A 74 5.22 7.87 -0.58
CA GLU A 74 5.07 6.71 -1.45
C GLU A 74 3.79 5.94 -1.17
N ILE A 75 3.31 5.25 -2.21
CA ILE A 75 2.31 4.20 -2.11
C ILE A 75 2.93 2.96 -2.73
N ALA A 76 2.95 1.86 -1.99
CA ALA A 76 3.58 0.63 -2.42
C ALA A 76 2.70 -0.59 -2.15
N ALA A 77 2.83 -1.60 -3.01
CA ALA A 77 2.19 -2.90 -2.86
C ALA A 77 3.23 -3.95 -2.46
N PRO A 78 3.08 -4.62 -1.32
CA PRO A 78 3.95 -5.74 -0.95
C PRO A 78 3.59 -6.98 -1.76
N SER A 79 4.57 -7.82 -2.04
CA SER A 79 4.39 -9.12 -2.65
C SER A 79 5.46 -10.12 -2.23
N VAL A 80 5.15 -11.40 -2.40
CA VAL A 80 6.10 -12.49 -2.25
C VAL A 80 6.30 -13.09 -3.63
N GLU A 81 7.54 -13.28 -4.07
CA GLU A 81 7.84 -13.97 -5.33
C GLU A 81 7.41 -15.44 -5.29
N GLU A 82 7.20 -16.06 -6.46
CA GLU A 82 6.65 -17.42 -6.60
C GLU A 82 7.47 -18.49 -5.86
N ASP A 83 8.78 -18.29 -5.76
CA ASP A 83 9.66 -19.18 -5.02
C ASP A 83 9.51 -19.05 -3.48
N GLY A 84 8.74 -18.08 -3.01
CA GLY A 84 8.57 -17.75 -1.59
C GLY A 84 9.84 -17.23 -0.90
N ALA A 85 10.92 -17.00 -1.65
CA ALA A 85 12.22 -16.64 -1.12
C ALA A 85 12.40 -15.13 -0.97
N ARG A 86 11.78 -14.34 -1.85
CA ARG A 86 11.96 -12.89 -1.89
C ARG A 86 10.70 -12.13 -1.54
N PHE A 87 10.88 -11.11 -0.70
CA PHE A 87 9.87 -10.15 -0.31
C PHE A 87 10.11 -8.84 -1.04
N VAL A 88 9.15 -8.39 -1.83
CA VAL A 88 9.29 -7.25 -2.74
C VAL A 88 8.25 -6.18 -2.41
N MET A 89 8.67 -4.91 -2.48
CA MET A 89 7.79 -3.76 -2.41
C MET A 89 7.73 -3.09 -3.78
N HIS A 90 6.58 -3.13 -4.42
CA HIS A 90 6.34 -2.45 -5.69
C HIS A 90 5.88 -1.01 -5.41
N ARG A 91 6.75 -0.07 -5.68
CA ARG A 91 6.45 1.35 -5.49
C ARG A 91 5.56 1.83 -6.62
N LEU A 92 4.28 1.98 -6.35
CA LEU A 92 3.29 2.41 -7.34
C LEU A 92 3.30 3.92 -7.56
N PHE A 93 3.42 4.69 -6.48
CA PHE A 93 3.56 6.14 -6.52
C PHE A 93 4.71 6.57 -5.60
N ALA A 94 5.39 7.63 -6.02
CA ALA A 94 6.45 8.26 -5.22
C ALA A 94 6.43 9.77 -5.35
N ALA A 95 6.66 10.48 -4.26
CA ALA A 95 6.94 11.91 -4.27
C ALA A 95 8.41 12.15 -4.59
N ARG A 96 8.70 13.23 -5.29
CA ARG A 96 10.09 13.69 -5.50
C ARG A 96 10.53 14.52 -4.31
N SER A 97 11.64 14.14 -3.70
CA SER A 97 12.18 14.85 -2.53
C SER A 97 12.76 16.21 -2.87
N ASP A 98 13.21 16.40 -4.12
CA ASP A 98 13.86 17.59 -4.65
C ASP A 98 12.90 18.60 -5.30
N ALA A 99 11.62 18.27 -5.40
CA ALA A 99 10.64 19.12 -6.08
C ALA A 99 9.85 19.98 -5.09
N ALA A 100 9.54 21.21 -5.52
CA ALA A 100 8.58 22.07 -4.81
C ALA A 100 7.17 21.45 -4.76
N ASP A 101 6.82 20.65 -5.78
CA ASP A 101 5.59 19.84 -5.81
C ASP A 101 5.88 18.46 -5.20
N ARG A 102 5.40 18.27 -3.97
CA ARG A 102 5.54 17.04 -3.18
C ARG A 102 4.47 15.99 -3.48
N ARG A 103 3.70 16.13 -4.55
CA ARG A 103 2.68 15.15 -4.91
C ARG A 103 3.34 13.84 -5.35
N ALA A 104 2.84 12.74 -4.82
CA ALA A 104 3.23 11.42 -5.29
C ALA A 104 2.75 11.22 -6.74
N ARG A 105 3.65 10.78 -7.60
CA ARG A 105 3.42 10.52 -9.01
C ARG A 105 3.61 9.04 -9.31
N PRO A 106 3.00 8.48 -10.37
CA PRO A 106 3.24 7.11 -10.77
C PRO A 106 4.74 6.83 -10.90
N ALA A 107 5.17 5.73 -10.28
CA ALA A 107 6.58 5.32 -10.25
C ALA A 107 6.81 3.98 -10.96
N SER A 108 5.87 3.05 -10.86
CA SER A 108 5.89 1.78 -11.59
C SER A 108 4.47 1.31 -11.91
N GLU A 109 4.33 0.41 -12.86
CA GLU A 109 3.04 -0.21 -13.15
C GLU A 109 2.61 -1.13 -12.03
N PRO A 110 1.29 -1.17 -11.70
CA PRO A 110 0.75 -2.15 -10.78
C PRO A 110 0.91 -3.56 -11.30
N GLN A 111 1.06 -4.50 -10.39
CA GLN A 111 1.06 -5.90 -10.76
C GLN A 111 -0.27 -6.31 -11.40
N ARG A 112 -0.21 -7.22 -12.37
CA ARG A 112 -1.39 -7.75 -13.08
C ARG A 112 -2.47 -8.26 -12.11
N LEU A 113 -2.07 -9.04 -11.11
CA LEU A 113 -3.00 -9.58 -10.12
C LEU A 113 -3.74 -8.49 -9.34
N MET A 114 -3.04 -7.40 -8.99
CA MET A 114 -3.65 -6.24 -8.32
C MET A 114 -4.68 -5.56 -9.23
N LEU A 115 -4.35 -5.37 -10.51
CA LEU A 115 -5.27 -4.80 -11.49
C LEU A 115 -6.52 -5.68 -11.70
N GLU A 116 -6.35 -6.99 -11.77
CA GLU A 116 -7.45 -7.96 -11.87
C GLU A 116 -8.37 -7.91 -10.65
N ARG A 117 -7.82 -7.82 -9.42
CA ARG A 117 -8.60 -7.68 -8.19
C ARG A 117 -9.37 -6.36 -8.15
N LEU A 118 -8.76 -5.25 -8.53
CA LEU A 118 -9.41 -3.95 -8.62
C LEU A 118 -10.53 -3.96 -9.66
N ALA A 119 -10.30 -4.56 -10.83
CA ALA A 119 -11.30 -4.68 -11.88
C ALA A 119 -12.49 -5.55 -11.46
N ALA A 120 -12.25 -6.63 -10.73
CA ALA A 120 -13.31 -7.50 -10.21
C ALA A 120 -14.16 -6.84 -9.12
N GLY A 121 -13.56 -5.98 -8.28
CA GLY A 121 -14.21 -5.34 -7.14
C GLY A 121 -14.80 -3.95 -7.40
N THR A 122 -14.45 -3.32 -8.52
CA THR A 122 -14.82 -1.91 -8.78
C THR A 122 -15.50 -1.76 -10.13
N PRO A 123 -16.83 -1.64 -10.18
CA PRO A 123 -17.54 -1.38 -11.44
C PRO A 123 -17.00 -0.12 -12.14
N GLY A 124 -16.70 -0.24 -13.43
CA GLY A 124 -16.16 0.87 -14.22
C GLY A 124 -14.67 1.13 -14.05
N PHE A 125 -13.94 0.30 -13.28
CA PHE A 125 -12.48 0.36 -13.21
C PHE A 125 -11.86 0.10 -14.59
N SER A 126 -10.92 0.95 -15.00
CA SER A 126 -10.17 0.81 -16.24
C SER A 126 -8.68 0.96 -15.99
N THR A 127 -7.87 0.07 -16.55
CA THR A 127 -6.41 0.15 -16.52
C THR A 127 -5.86 1.41 -17.21
N HIS A 128 -6.64 2.04 -18.07
CA HIS A 128 -6.29 3.31 -18.69
C HIS A 128 -6.07 4.44 -17.67
N TRP A 129 -6.67 4.35 -16.49
CA TRP A 129 -6.42 5.32 -15.41
C TRP A 129 -4.97 5.36 -14.98
N TRP A 130 -4.28 4.23 -15.08
CA TRP A 130 -2.86 4.16 -14.74
C TRP A 130 -1.97 4.78 -15.82
N HIS A 131 -2.28 4.49 -17.08
CA HIS A 131 -1.49 4.97 -18.22
C HIS A 131 -1.75 6.45 -18.55
N GLY A 132 -2.90 6.99 -18.16
CA GLY A 132 -3.30 8.40 -18.34
C GLY A 132 -2.75 9.35 -17.29
N ALA A 133 -1.74 8.96 -16.51
CA ALA A 133 -1.23 9.74 -15.38
C ALA A 133 -0.59 11.10 -15.73
N GLY A 134 -0.44 11.44 -17.01
CA GLY A 134 -0.13 12.79 -17.47
C GLY A 134 -1.33 13.76 -17.33
N ASP A 135 -2.57 13.26 -17.37
CA ASP A 135 -3.83 14.04 -17.33
C ASP A 135 -4.69 13.77 -16.09
N THR A 136 -4.13 13.20 -15.03
CA THR A 136 -4.83 12.74 -13.81
C THR A 136 -5.64 13.84 -13.10
N HIS A 137 -5.35 15.11 -13.32
CA HIS A 137 -6.17 16.21 -12.80
C HIS A 137 -7.59 16.23 -13.39
N ARG A 138 -7.79 15.69 -14.59
CA ARG A 138 -9.09 15.64 -15.25
C ARG A 138 -9.90 14.41 -14.83
N ALA A 139 -9.24 13.26 -14.67
CA ALA A 139 -9.84 12.00 -14.23
C ALA A 139 -10.31 12.05 -12.76
N LEU A 140 -9.55 12.64 -11.85
CA LEU A 140 -9.93 12.79 -10.45
C LEU A 140 -11.12 13.74 -10.27
N ARG A 141 -11.31 14.75 -11.13
CA ARG A 141 -12.51 15.60 -11.11
C ARG A 141 -13.76 14.87 -11.62
N ALA A 142 -13.61 13.94 -12.54
CA ALA A 142 -14.73 13.11 -13.02
C ALA A 142 -15.07 11.97 -12.03
N GLY A 143 -14.07 11.46 -11.29
CA GLY A 143 -14.22 10.39 -10.30
C GLY A 143 -14.65 10.84 -8.90
N SER A 144 -14.69 12.16 -8.63
CA SER A 144 -15.05 12.67 -7.29
C SER A 144 -16.49 12.37 -6.87
N THR A 145 -17.33 11.95 -7.79
CA THR A 145 -18.70 11.51 -7.51
C THR A 145 -18.75 10.07 -6.98
N LEU A 146 -17.77 9.23 -7.31
CA LEU A 146 -17.71 7.82 -6.87
C LEU A 146 -17.12 7.64 -5.47
N LEU A 147 -16.24 8.54 -5.03
CA LEU A 147 -15.63 8.47 -3.68
C LEU A 147 -16.58 8.93 -2.55
N ARG A 148 -17.76 9.46 -2.85
CA ARG A 148 -18.76 9.84 -1.85
C ARG A 148 -19.67 8.68 -1.39
N GLN A 149 -19.53 7.49 -1.94
CA GLN A 149 -20.37 6.33 -1.58
C GLN A 149 -19.64 5.24 -0.79
N VAL A 150 -18.40 5.49 -0.38
CA VAL A 150 -17.66 4.55 0.50
C VAL A 150 -17.30 5.29 1.79
N VAL A 151 -18.29 5.49 2.62
CA VAL A 151 -18.18 5.77 4.07
C VAL A 151 -19.13 4.85 4.77
#